data_f3a40c3b4abe757d5a5268240da6ac34
#
_entry.id   f3a40c3b4abe757d5a5268240da6ac34
#
_cell.length_a   1.000
_cell.length_b   1.000
_cell.length_c   1.000
_cell.angle_alpha   90.00
_cell.angle_beta   90.00
_cell.angle_gamma   90.00
#
_symmetry.space_group_name_H-M   'P 1'
#
loop_
_entity.id
_entity.type
_entity.pdbx_description
1 polymer ?
#
loop_
_entity_poly.entity_id
_entity_poly.type
_entity_poly.pdbx_seq_one_letter_code
_entity_poly.pdbx_strand_id
1 'polypeptide(L)'
;MKRFMAILGTFMLIASPLSAKLKVVTTFTVIQDIAQNVGGDAAIVESITKPGAEIHEYEPTPQDIVKAQSADLVLRNGMNLESWFERFLTQLKDKPSVTVSEGITPISIYDGPYKDKPNPHAWMSGKNALIYIENIRNAFVLHDPANAEIYNANAKSYAEKIMALDKPLRERLAKVPESQRWLVTSEGAFSYLAHDYGFKELYLWAMNQDEQGSPKQIRKVIDGVRKHHIPVVFSESTVSDKPAKQVAKETGARYGGVLYVDSLSTQDGKVPTYIDLLKVTVTTIADGFEGK
;
A
#
# COMPACT_ATOMS: atom_id res chain seq x y z
N MET A 1 -13.03 -65.23 -44.28
CA MET A 1 -13.84 -64.27 -43.56
C MET A 1 -13.04 -63.78 -42.36
N LYS A 2 -12.38 -62.57 -42.43
CA LYS A 2 -11.61 -61.97 -41.32
C LYS A 2 -12.51 -60.99 -40.59
N ARG A 3 -12.77 -61.25 -39.31
CA ARG A 3 -13.54 -60.34 -38.44
C ARG A 3 -12.61 -59.24 -37.91
N PHE A 4 -12.87 -57.98 -38.29
CA PHE A 4 -12.26 -56.82 -37.69
C PHE A 4 -13.00 -56.49 -36.37
N MET A 5 -12.28 -56.53 -35.26
CA MET A 5 -12.79 -56.13 -33.94
C MET A 5 -12.41 -54.65 -33.74
N ALA A 6 -13.36 -53.75 -33.84
CA ALA A 6 -13.12 -52.32 -33.56
C ALA A 6 -13.12 -52.13 -32.03
N ILE A 7 -12.02 -51.69 -31.49
CA ILE A 7 -11.89 -51.29 -30.08
C ILE A 7 -12.32 -49.82 -30.00
N LEU A 8 -13.51 -49.58 -29.43
CA LEU A 8 -14.02 -48.24 -29.16
C LEU A 8 -13.37 -47.75 -27.84
N GLY A 9 -12.31 -46.94 -27.94
CA GLY A 9 -11.68 -46.30 -26.79
C GLY A 9 -12.58 -45.17 -26.24
N THR A 10 -13.19 -45.40 -25.08
CA THR A 10 -13.95 -44.38 -24.37
C THR A 10 -12.98 -43.37 -23.77
N PHE A 11 -12.86 -42.19 -24.37
CA PHE A 11 -12.13 -41.06 -23.80
C PHE A 11 -12.97 -40.47 -22.65
N MET A 12 -12.62 -40.79 -21.41
CA MET A 12 -13.21 -40.21 -20.22
C MET A 12 -12.68 -38.78 -20.06
N LEU A 13 -13.44 -37.79 -20.50
CA LEU A 13 -13.19 -36.37 -20.16
C LEU A 13 -13.37 -36.22 -18.66
N ILE A 14 -12.26 -36.14 -17.92
CA ILE A 14 -12.26 -35.76 -16.51
C ILE A 14 -12.53 -34.25 -16.50
N ALA A 15 -13.82 -33.89 -16.33
CA ALA A 15 -14.20 -32.52 -16.01
C ALA A 15 -13.64 -32.22 -14.61
N SER A 16 -12.56 -31.43 -14.54
CA SER A 16 -12.11 -30.85 -13.27
C SER A 16 -13.27 -30.04 -12.70
N PRO A 17 -13.65 -30.23 -11.43
CA PRO A 17 -14.67 -29.40 -10.81
C PRO A 17 -14.19 -27.95 -10.89
N LEU A 18 -15.01 -27.09 -11.47
CA LEU A 18 -14.80 -25.64 -11.43
C LEU A 18 -14.90 -25.21 -9.95
N SER A 19 -13.77 -25.14 -9.26
CA SER A 19 -13.73 -24.64 -7.89
C SER A 19 -14.20 -23.19 -7.87
N ALA A 20 -15.08 -22.86 -6.92
CA ALA A 20 -15.47 -21.48 -6.72
C ALA A 20 -14.22 -20.64 -6.36
N LYS A 21 -14.10 -19.46 -6.94
CA LYS A 21 -12.97 -18.56 -6.66
C LYS A 21 -12.99 -18.15 -5.18
N LEU A 22 -11.83 -18.07 -4.55
CA LEU A 22 -11.66 -17.53 -3.19
C LEU A 22 -12.10 -16.06 -3.17
N LYS A 23 -13.08 -15.72 -2.34
CA LYS A 23 -13.56 -14.34 -2.16
C LYS A 23 -12.83 -13.66 -1.03
N VAL A 24 -12.10 -12.63 -1.33
CA VAL A 24 -11.24 -11.90 -0.38
C VAL A 24 -11.67 -10.45 -0.30
N VAL A 25 -11.77 -9.93 0.92
CA VAL A 25 -11.98 -8.51 1.16
C VAL A 25 -10.77 -7.94 1.88
N THR A 26 -10.32 -6.77 1.42
CA THR A 26 -9.20 -6.03 2.01
C THR A 26 -9.69 -4.71 2.59
N THR A 27 -8.97 -4.15 3.54
CA THR A 27 -9.33 -2.88 4.16
C THR A 27 -9.16 -1.70 3.20
N PHE A 28 -8.12 -1.71 2.36
CA PHE A 28 -7.86 -0.63 1.41
C PHE A 28 -7.20 -1.11 0.11
N THR A 29 -7.16 -0.23 -0.86
CA THR A 29 -6.86 -0.53 -2.27
C THR A 29 -5.45 -1.04 -2.52
N VAL A 30 -4.44 -0.64 -1.72
CA VAL A 30 -3.07 -1.13 -1.87
C VAL A 30 -2.99 -2.63 -1.56
N ILE A 31 -3.59 -3.08 -0.44
CA ILE A 31 -3.65 -4.51 -0.12
C ILE A 31 -4.47 -5.25 -1.18
N GLN A 32 -5.55 -4.63 -1.70
CA GLN A 32 -6.36 -5.23 -2.77
C GLN A 32 -5.50 -5.55 -4.00
N ASP A 33 -4.70 -4.60 -4.47
CA ASP A 33 -3.86 -4.82 -5.65
C ASP A 33 -2.81 -5.91 -5.43
N ILE A 34 -2.11 -5.87 -4.28
CA ILE A 34 -1.15 -6.91 -3.92
C ILE A 34 -1.82 -8.28 -3.88
N ALA A 35 -2.98 -8.38 -3.21
CA ALA A 35 -3.72 -9.62 -3.07
C ALA A 35 -4.29 -10.13 -4.41
N GLN A 36 -4.77 -9.24 -5.29
CA GLN A 36 -5.23 -9.63 -6.62
C GLN A 36 -4.07 -10.13 -7.50
N ASN A 37 -2.88 -9.53 -7.39
CA ASN A 37 -1.69 -10.02 -8.09
C ASN A 37 -1.25 -11.41 -7.61
N VAL A 38 -1.41 -11.73 -6.31
CA VAL A 38 -1.16 -13.08 -5.77
C VAL A 38 -2.27 -14.04 -6.16
N GLY A 39 -3.52 -13.61 -6.09
CA GLY A 39 -4.69 -14.45 -6.36
C GLY A 39 -4.88 -14.80 -7.82
N GLY A 40 -4.52 -13.90 -8.73
CA GLY A 40 -4.74 -14.05 -10.16
C GLY A 40 -6.22 -14.35 -10.46
N ASP A 41 -6.45 -15.31 -11.34
CA ASP A 41 -7.81 -15.74 -11.71
C ASP A 41 -8.46 -16.69 -10.69
N ALA A 42 -7.72 -17.18 -9.70
CA ALA A 42 -8.22 -18.09 -8.66
C ALA A 42 -8.93 -17.37 -7.51
N ALA A 43 -8.74 -16.05 -7.37
CA ALA A 43 -9.38 -15.25 -6.34
C ALA A 43 -10.15 -14.05 -6.93
N ILE A 44 -11.15 -13.58 -6.17
CA ILE A 44 -11.84 -12.30 -6.38
C ILE A 44 -11.50 -11.45 -5.17
N VAL A 45 -10.82 -10.33 -5.39
CA VAL A 45 -10.36 -9.45 -4.32
C VAL A 45 -11.06 -8.09 -4.42
N GLU A 46 -11.74 -7.70 -3.36
CA GLU A 46 -12.43 -6.42 -3.27
C GLU A 46 -11.89 -5.60 -2.09
N SER A 47 -11.88 -4.28 -2.21
CA SER A 47 -11.53 -3.37 -1.12
C SER A 47 -12.78 -2.82 -0.41
N ILE A 48 -12.66 -2.58 0.90
CA ILE A 48 -13.64 -1.79 1.67
C ILE A 48 -13.58 -0.34 1.21
N THR A 49 -12.41 0.29 1.30
CA THR A 49 -12.25 1.66 0.85
C THR A 49 -12.19 1.75 -0.67
N LYS A 50 -12.63 2.88 -1.20
CA LYS A 50 -12.61 3.16 -2.65
C LYS A 50 -11.30 3.81 -3.05
N PRO A 51 -10.91 3.75 -4.34
CA PRO A 51 -9.78 4.52 -4.86
C PRO A 51 -9.88 6.00 -4.50
N GLY A 52 -8.76 6.56 -4.01
CA GLY A 52 -8.66 7.95 -3.57
C GLY A 52 -9.21 8.26 -2.18
N ALA A 53 -9.76 7.26 -1.47
CA ALA A 53 -10.27 7.47 -0.12
C ALA A 53 -9.14 7.60 0.90
N GLU A 54 -9.37 8.44 1.91
CA GLU A 54 -8.62 8.48 3.15
C GLU A 54 -8.91 7.20 3.96
N ILE A 55 -7.89 6.59 4.59
CA ILE A 55 -8.01 5.25 5.20
C ILE A 55 -7.95 5.25 6.72
N HIS A 56 -7.47 6.32 7.36
CA HIS A 56 -7.31 6.37 8.82
C HIS A 56 -8.62 6.64 9.55
N GLU A 57 -9.51 7.45 8.96
CA GLU A 57 -10.81 7.84 9.51
C GLU A 57 -11.99 7.37 8.66
N TYR A 58 -11.83 6.22 7.99
CA TYR A 58 -12.90 5.69 7.17
C TYR A 58 -14.11 5.27 8.01
N GLU A 59 -15.30 5.68 7.59
CA GLU A 59 -16.57 5.26 8.17
C GLU A 59 -17.22 4.17 7.32
N PRO A 60 -17.19 2.89 7.76
CA PRO A 60 -17.79 1.80 7.02
C PRO A 60 -19.29 1.95 6.85
N THR A 61 -19.76 1.74 5.64
CA THR A 61 -21.18 1.74 5.31
C THR A 61 -21.82 0.35 5.55
N PRO A 62 -23.16 0.25 5.66
CA PRO A 62 -23.84 -1.05 5.70
C PRO A 62 -23.49 -1.97 4.53
N GLN A 63 -23.19 -1.40 3.35
CA GLN A 63 -22.81 -2.18 2.17
C GLN A 63 -21.40 -2.78 2.33
N ASP A 64 -20.49 -2.11 3.02
CA ASP A 64 -19.15 -2.65 3.33
C ASP A 64 -19.25 -3.84 4.28
N ILE A 65 -20.17 -3.79 5.24
CA ILE A 65 -20.46 -4.92 6.14
C ILE A 65 -20.94 -6.13 5.33
N VAL A 66 -21.91 -5.94 4.43
CA VAL A 66 -22.46 -7.00 3.57
C VAL A 66 -21.34 -7.58 2.68
N LYS A 67 -20.51 -6.73 2.09
CA LYS A 67 -19.36 -7.15 1.29
C LYS A 67 -18.42 -8.04 2.11
N ALA A 68 -18.00 -7.60 3.28
CA ALA A 68 -17.08 -8.35 4.14
C ALA A 68 -17.72 -9.65 4.68
N GLN A 69 -19.03 -9.67 4.98
CA GLN A 69 -19.74 -10.88 5.37
C GLN A 69 -19.80 -11.93 4.27
N SER A 70 -19.81 -11.52 3.00
CA SER A 70 -19.83 -12.43 1.85
C SER A 70 -18.44 -13.00 1.49
N ALA A 71 -17.36 -12.47 2.07
CA ALA A 71 -16.00 -12.92 1.83
C ALA A 71 -15.68 -14.24 2.58
N ASP A 72 -14.74 -15.01 2.04
CA ASP A 72 -14.16 -16.18 2.69
C ASP A 72 -13.00 -15.77 3.60
N LEU A 73 -12.32 -14.67 3.30
CA LEU A 73 -11.14 -14.17 3.99
C LEU A 73 -11.11 -12.64 4.01
N VAL A 74 -10.67 -12.06 5.12
CA VAL A 74 -10.44 -10.61 5.26
C VAL A 74 -8.94 -10.35 5.46
N LEU A 75 -8.38 -9.41 4.70
CA LEU A 75 -7.00 -8.96 4.85
C LEU A 75 -6.97 -7.53 5.38
N ARG A 76 -6.18 -7.30 6.42
CA ARG A 76 -5.97 -5.98 7.02
C ARG A 76 -4.49 -5.66 7.19
N ASN A 77 -4.15 -4.37 7.24
CA ASN A 77 -2.77 -3.95 7.46
C ASN A 77 -2.29 -4.30 8.87
N GLY A 78 -3.03 -3.91 9.88
CA GLY A 78 -2.56 -3.92 11.27
C GLY A 78 -1.75 -2.67 11.63
N MET A 79 -0.88 -2.77 12.65
CA MET A 79 -0.11 -1.63 13.18
C MET A 79 -0.99 -0.42 13.56
N ASN A 80 -2.24 -0.68 13.94
CA ASN A 80 -3.22 0.34 14.34
C ASN A 80 -3.64 1.31 13.21
N LEU A 81 -3.47 0.92 11.94
CA LEU A 81 -3.92 1.71 10.79
C LEU A 81 -5.43 1.85 10.79
N GLU A 82 -6.11 0.72 10.84
CA GLU A 82 -7.55 0.64 10.72
C GLU A 82 -8.22 0.55 12.10
N SER A 83 -8.11 1.60 12.93
CA SER A 83 -8.77 1.62 14.26
C SER A 83 -10.30 1.51 14.16
N TRP A 84 -10.89 2.00 13.06
CA TRP A 84 -12.30 1.83 12.73
C TRP A 84 -12.68 0.37 12.46
N PHE A 85 -11.74 -0.45 11.96
CA PHE A 85 -11.95 -1.83 11.57
C PHE A 85 -12.18 -2.75 12.77
N GLU A 86 -11.62 -2.45 13.94
CA GLU A 86 -11.85 -3.23 15.16
C GLU A 86 -13.33 -3.30 15.53
N ARG A 87 -14.05 -2.17 15.43
CA ARG A 87 -15.51 -2.12 15.62
C ARG A 87 -16.27 -2.85 14.51
N PHE A 88 -15.76 -2.78 13.30
CA PHE A 88 -16.31 -3.47 12.14
C PHE A 88 -16.15 -4.99 12.27
N LEU A 89 -14.99 -5.49 12.71
CA LEU A 89 -14.72 -6.91 12.93
C LEU A 89 -15.69 -7.54 13.94
N THR A 90 -16.15 -6.81 14.95
CA THR A 90 -17.13 -7.36 15.92
C THR A 90 -18.45 -7.77 15.26
N GLN A 91 -18.76 -7.20 14.09
CA GLN A 91 -19.94 -7.52 13.28
C GLN A 91 -19.69 -8.67 12.28
N LEU A 92 -18.41 -9.03 12.07
CA LEU A 92 -17.98 -10.09 11.17
C LEU A 92 -17.62 -11.36 11.95
N LYS A 93 -18.42 -11.73 12.95
CA LYS A 93 -18.19 -12.91 13.77
C LYS A 93 -17.81 -14.13 12.91
N ASP A 94 -16.73 -14.80 13.31
CA ASP A 94 -16.23 -16.05 12.69
C ASP A 94 -15.62 -15.92 11.28
N LYS A 95 -15.43 -14.70 10.75
CA LYS A 95 -14.69 -14.53 9.49
C LYS A 95 -13.18 -14.59 9.72
N PRO A 96 -12.45 -15.45 9.00
CA PRO A 96 -10.99 -15.45 9.02
C PRO A 96 -10.44 -14.07 8.65
N SER A 97 -9.54 -13.55 9.49
CA SER A 97 -8.89 -12.27 9.26
C SER A 97 -7.39 -12.40 9.44
N VAL A 98 -6.62 -11.88 8.48
CA VAL A 98 -5.16 -11.94 8.48
C VAL A 98 -4.56 -10.54 8.46
N THR A 99 -3.61 -10.29 9.36
CA THR A 99 -2.79 -9.08 9.38
C THR A 99 -1.62 -9.28 8.43
N VAL A 100 -1.63 -8.54 7.30
CA VAL A 100 -0.66 -8.76 6.23
C VAL A 100 0.72 -8.15 6.50
N SER A 101 0.84 -7.26 7.50
CA SER A 101 2.12 -6.70 7.96
C SER A 101 2.82 -7.54 9.04
N GLU A 102 2.29 -8.69 9.39
CA GLU A 102 2.91 -9.56 10.43
C GLU A 102 4.34 -9.91 10.07
N GLY A 103 5.25 -9.84 11.05
CA GLY A 103 6.68 -10.11 10.86
C GLY A 103 7.52 -8.91 10.37
N ILE A 104 6.90 -7.76 10.09
CA ILE A 104 7.64 -6.53 9.79
C ILE A 104 8.17 -5.92 11.08
N THR A 105 9.45 -5.51 11.08
CA THR A 105 10.01 -4.68 12.14
C THR A 105 9.50 -3.25 11.99
N PRO A 106 8.66 -2.73 12.91
CA PRO A 106 8.04 -1.43 12.74
C PRO A 106 9.06 -0.29 12.97
N ILE A 107 8.92 0.78 12.20
CA ILE A 107 9.55 2.07 12.48
C ILE A 107 8.60 2.84 13.38
N SER A 108 9.11 3.44 14.46
CA SER A 108 8.30 4.26 15.36
C SER A 108 8.04 5.66 14.78
N ILE A 109 6.85 6.18 15.02
CA ILE A 109 6.52 7.59 14.76
C ILE A 109 7.37 8.45 15.72
N TYR A 110 8.11 9.43 15.19
CA TYR A 110 9.07 10.20 16.02
C TYR A 110 8.46 11.44 16.69
N ASP A 111 7.29 11.91 16.25
CA ASP A 111 6.67 13.15 16.75
C ASP A 111 5.14 13.09 16.68
N GLY A 112 4.49 13.99 17.43
CA GLY A 112 3.03 14.11 17.47
C GLY A 112 2.35 13.22 18.52
N PRO A 113 1.01 13.13 18.49
CA PRO A 113 0.22 12.36 19.47
C PRO A 113 0.53 10.86 19.48
N TYR A 114 1.02 10.32 18.36
CA TYR A 114 1.35 8.90 18.19
C TYR A 114 2.83 8.59 18.35
N LYS A 115 3.60 9.51 18.94
CA LYS A 115 5.03 9.29 19.18
C LYS A 115 5.28 7.93 19.85
N ASP A 116 6.33 7.23 19.41
CA ASP A 116 6.76 5.90 19.86
C ASP A 116 5.78 4.75 19.53
N LYS A 117 4.68 5.03 18.83
CA LYS A 117 3.82 3.97 18.26
C LYS A 117 4.37 3.50 16.91
N PRO A 118 4.08 2.25 16.52
CA PRO A 118 4.41 1.77 15.18
C PRO A 118 3.83 2.66 14.08
N ASN A 119 4.64 3.04 13.11
CA ASN A 119 4.15 3.67 11.90
C ASN A 119 3.49 2.59 11.00
N PRO A 120 2.22 2.74 10.62
CA PRO A 120 1.52 1.68 9.89
C PRO A 120 1.87 1.57 8.42
N HIS A 121 2.49 2.59 7.80
CA HIS A 121 2.70 2.72 6.35
C HIS A 121 3.85 1.84 5.81
N ALA A 122 3.91 0.59 6.28
CA ALA A 122 5.02 -0.33 5.99
C ALA A 122 5.09 -0.75 4.52
N TRP A 123 3.97 -0.68 3.80
CA TRP A 123 3.92 -0.94 2.35
C TRP A 123 4.73 0.06 1.52
N MET A 124 5.12 1.20 2.08
CA MET A 124 5.98 2.18 1.40
C MET A 124 7.44 1.73 1.27
N SER A 125 7.79 0.56 1.80
CA SER A 125 9.06 -0.13 1.58
C SER A 125 8.87 -1.29 0.60
N GLY A 126 9.62 -1.30 -0.49
CA GLY A 126 9.66 -2.43 -1.42
C GLY A 126 10.11 -3.75 -0.77
N LYS A 127 10.97 -3.67 0.26
CA LYS A 127 11.40 -4.85 1.04
C LYS A 127 10.25 -5.40 1.89
N ASN A 128 9.51 -4.52 2.56
CA ASN A 128 8.35 -4.93 3.35
C ASN A 128 7.23 -5.48 2.47
N ALA A 129 7.08 -4.98 1.24
CA ALA A 129 6.12 -5.51 0.29
C ALA A 129 6.26 -7.02 0.07
N LEU A 130 7.49 -7.56 0.14
CA LEU A 130 7.74 -9.00 0.04
C LEU A 130 7.09 -9.76 1.20
N ILE A 131 7.08 -9.18 2.40
CA ILE A 131 6.42 -9.77 3.58
C ILE A 131 4.90 -9.74 3.39
N TYR A 132 4.34 -8.64 2.88
CA TYR A 132 2.91 -8.58 2.52
C TYR A 132 2.53 -9.67 1.53
N ILE A 133 3.30 -9.82 0.43
CA ILE A 133 3.08 -10.84 -0.59
C ILE A 133 3.11 -12.24 0.02
N GLU A 134 4.08 -12.53 0.88
CA GLU A 134 4.24 -13.83 1.55
C GLU A 134 3.08 -14.14 2.49
N ASN A 135 2.66 -13.16 3.32
CA ASN A 135 1.55 -13.34 4.25
C ASN A 135 0.22 -13.57 3.50
N ILE A 136 -0.01 -12.82 2.42
CA ILE A 136 -1.18 -13.00 1.55
C ILE A 136 -1.14 -14.38 0.88
N ARG A 137 0.00 -14.79 0.32
CA ARG A 137 0.17 -16.11 -0.28
C ARG A 137 -0.10 -17.23 0.72
N ASN A 138 0.44 -17.13 1.93
CA ASN A 138 0.22 -18.10 3.00
C ASN A 138 -1.27 -18.21 3.37
N ALA A 139 -1.94 -17.07 3.49
CA ALA A 139 -3.37 -17.03 3.78
C ALA A 139 -4.19 -17.68 2.65
N PHE A 140 -3.88 -17.40 1.39
CA PHE A 140 -4.58 -17.99 0.25
C PHE A 140 -4.38 -19.49 0.16
N VAL A 141 -3.15 -19.98 0.33
CA VAL A 141 -2.85 -21.42 0.35
C VAL A 141 -3.58 -22.14 1.50
N LEU A 142 -3.70 -21.48 2.67
CA LEU A 142 -4.41 -22.05 3.80
C LEU A 142 -5.93 -22.17 3.55
N HIS A 143 -6.53 -21.16 2.93
CA HIS A 143 -7.99 -21.08 2.75
C HIS A 143 -8.47 -21.68 1.42
N ASP A 144 -7.57 -21.85 0.46
CA ASP A 144 -7.87 -22.48 -0.85
C ASP A 144 -6.67 -23.31 -1.34
N PRO A 145 -6.37 -24.45 -0.68
CA PRO A 145 -5.22 -25.28 -0.99
C PRO A 145 -5.27 -25.90 -2.39
N ALA A 146 -6.45 -25.97 -3.02
CA ALA A 146 -6.59 -26.50 -4.38
C ALA A 146 -5.87 -25.63 -5.42
N ASN A 147 -5.74 -24.32 -5.16
CA ASN A 147 -5.09 -23.35 -6.04
C ASN A 147 -3.69 -22.93 -5.54
N ALA A 148 -3.09 -23.68 -4.60
CA ALA A 148 -1.80 -23.34 -3.97
C ALA A 148 -0.67 -23.08 -4.97
N GLU A 149 -0.58 -23.87 -6.06
CA GLU A 149 0.45 -23.71 -7.09
C GLU A 149 0.32 -22.35 -7.82
N ILE A 150 -0.92 -21.92 -8.10
CA ILE A 150 -1.21 -20.62 -8.72
C ILE A 150 -0.74 -19.50 -7.80
N TYR A 151 -1.10 -19.54 -6.53
CA TYR A 151 -0.73 -18.53 -5.54
C TYR A 151 0.79 -18.45 -5.34
N ASN A 152 1.47 -19.60 -5.27
CA ASN A 152 2.93 -19.66 -5.15
C ASN A 152 3.64 -19.07 -6.38
N ALA A 153 3.20 -19.42 -7.58
CA ALA A 153 3.77 -18.91 -8.82
C ALA A 153 3.57 -17.41 -8.97
N ASN A 154 2.34 -16.92 -8.70
CA ASN A 154 1.99 -15.51 -8.79
C ASN A 154 2.74 -14.66 -7.74
N ALA A 155 2.80 -15.11 -6.49
CA ALA A 155 3.54 -14.44 -5.42
C ALA A 155 5.01 -14.27 -5.78
N LYS A 156 5.66 -15.34 -6.28
CA LYS A 156 7.04 -15.29 -6.75
C LYS A 156 7.22 -14.28 -7.87
N SER A 157 6.38 -14.35 -8.91
CA SER A 157 6.46 -13.44 -10.05
C SER A 157 6.23 -11.99 -9.66
N TYR A 158 5.28 -11.73 -8.74
CA TYR A 158 5.00 -10.37 -8.28
C TYR A 158 6.12 -9.81 -7.40
N ALA A 159 6.70 -10.64 -6.52
CA ALA A 159 7.87 -10.27 -5.72
C ALA A 159 9.07 -9.90 -6.62
N GLU A 160 9.32 -10.64 -7.68
CA GLU A 160 10.37 -10.34 -8.66
C GLU A 160 10.14 -8.97 -9.33
N LYS A 161 8.90 -8.63 -9.68
CA LYS A 161 8.55 -7.31 -10.26
C LYS A 161 8.80 -6.18 -9.26
N ILE A 162 8.43 -6.36 -7.99
CA ILE A 162 8.70 -5.35 -6.93
C ILE A 162 10.20 -5.16 -6.73
N MET A 163 10.97 -6.25 -6.62
CA MET A 163 12.43 -6.16 -6.46
C MET A 163 13.12 -5.49 -7.67
N ALA A 164 12.62 -5.71 -8.87
CA ALA A 164 13.17 -5.09 -10.08
C ALA A 164 13.02 -3.55 -10.09
N LEU A 165 12.09 -3.00 -9.31
CA LEU A 165 11.92 -1.54 -9.19
C LEU A 165 12.98 -0.89 -8.29
N ASP A 166 13.48 -1.60 -7.27
CA ASP A 166 14.33 -0.97 -6.23
C ASP A 166 15.61 -0.36 -6.81
N LYS A 167 16.32 -1.10 -7.66
CA LYS A 167 17.60 -0.64 -8.21
C LYS A 167 17.50 0.68 -9.00
N PRO A 168 16.65 0.81 -10.03
CA PRO A 168 16.55 2.05 -10.79
C PRO A 168 16.03 3.23 -9.95
N LEU A 169 15.12 2.98 -8.99
CA LEU A 169 14.62 4.02 -8.10
C LEU A 169 15.72 4.49 -7.14
N ARG A 170 16.48 3.58 -6.58
CA ARG A 170 17.62 3.88 -5.71
C ARG A 170 18.71 4.67 -6.44
N GLU A 171 19.08 4.26 -7.65
CA GLU A 171 20.06 4.97 -8.49
C GLU A 171 19.61 6.40 -8.79
N ARG A 172 18.32 6.60 -8.97
CA ARG A 172 17.75 7.93 -9.22
C ARG A 172 17.83 8.83 -7.98
N LEU A 173 17.37 8.34 -6.83
CA LEU A 173 17.41 9.09 -5.57
C LEU A 173 18.84 9.30 -5.04
N ALA A 174 19.78 8.41 -5.37
CA ALA A 174 21.18 8.55 -4.99
C ALA A 174 21.86 9.80 -5.60
N LYS A 175 21.27 10.39 -6.66
CA LYS A 175 21.74 11.66 -7.26
C LYS A 175 21.45 12.88 -6.37
N VAL A 176 20.51 12.76 -5.42
CA VAL A 176 20.24 13.83 -4.45
C VAL A 176 21.42 13.88 -3.47
N PRO A 177 22.08 15.06 -3.29
CA PRO A 177 23.15 15.20 -2.32
C PRO A 177 22.72 14.81 -0.92
N GLU A 178 23.56 14.13 -0.16
CA GLU A 178 23.21 13.62 1.17
C GLU A 178 22.75 14.73 2.13
N SER A 179 23.36 15.91 2.07
CA SER A 179 22.97 17.09 2.85
C SER A 179 21.54 17.58 2.54
N GLN A 180 21.00 17.27 1.37
CA GLN A 180 19.68 17.67 0.92
C GLN A 180 18.63 16.55 1.04
N ARG A 181 19.00 15.35 1.49
CA ARG A 181 18.09 14.20 1.61
C ARG A 181 17.13 14.36 2.79
N TRP A 182 16.24 15.33 2.65
CA TRP A 182 15.11 15.56 3.55
C TRP A 182 13.81 15.42 2.75
N LEU A 183 12.98 14.47 3.14
CA LEU A 183 11.64 14.28 2.58
C LEU A 183 10.66 15.06 3.45
N VAL A 184 10.09 16.12 2.88
CA VAL A 184 9.11 16.99 3.58
C VAL A 184 7.73 16.72 3.00
N THR A 185 6.82 16.25 3.84
CA THR A 185 5.48 15.77 3.45
C THR A 185 4.40 16.36 4.37
N SER A 186 3.14 16.17 4.04
CA SER A 186 2.05 16.54 4.93
C SER A 186 1.97 15.56 6.11
N GLU A 187 1.84 14.27 5.83
CA GLU A 187 1.79 13.20 6.83
C GLU A 187 3.14 12.49 7.00
N GLY A 188 3.35 11.91 8.19
CA GLY A 188 4.49 11.02 8.50
C GLY A 188 4.35 9.61 7.91
N ALA A 189 3.88 9.52 6.68
CA ALA A 189 3.54 8.24 6.03
C ALA A 189 4.69 7.61 5.25
N PHE A 190 5.83 8.30 5.14
CA PHE A 190 6.94 7.88 4.28
C PHE A 190 8.17 7.36 5.04
N SER A 191 8.06 7.07 6.34
CA SER A 191 9.19 6.67 7.17
C SER A 191 9.95 5.46 6.64
N TYR A 192 9.24 4.46 6.14
CA TYR A 192 9.87 3.26 5.56
C TYR A 192 10.56 3.55 4.23
N LEU A 193 9.93 4.36 3.37
CA LEU A 193 10.54 4.81 2.11
C LEU A 193 11.78 5.67 2.40
N ALA A 194 11.67 6.64 3.30
CA ALA A 194 12.77 7.51 3.70
C ALA A 194 13.95 6.70 4.24
N HIS A 195 13.68 5.74 5.14
CA HIS A 195 14.67 4.81 5.66
C HIS A 195 15.36 4.01 4.55
N ASP A 196 14.60 3.42 3.64
CA ASP A 196 15.14 2.56 2.58
C ASP A 196 16.04 3.31 1.60
N TYR A 197 15.77 4.59 1.36
CA TYR A 197 16.55 5.42 0.42
C TYR A 197 17.48 6.43 1.09
N GLY A 198 17.63 6.39 2.42
CA GLY A 198 18.56 7.22 3.18
C GLY A 198 18.15 8.70 3.26
N PHE A 199 16.85 8.97 3.33
CA PHE A 199 16.30 10.29 3.58
C PHE A 199 15.97 10.47 5.07
N LYS A 200 16.01 11.71 5.53
CA LYS A 200 15.43 12.16 6.80
C LYS A 200 14.01 12.65 6.51
N GLU A 201 13.10 12.48 7.47
CA GLU A 201 11.74 12.97 7.35
C GLU A 201 11.50 14.29 8.08
N LEU A 202 10.59 15.07 7.53
CA LEU A 202 9.96 16.19 8.20
C LEU A 202 8.51 16.27 7.69
N TYR A 203 7.54 16.20 8.59
CA TYR A 203 6.12 16.20 8.22
C TYR A 203 5.32 17.22 9.03
N LEU A 204 4.19 17.66 8.46
CA LEU A 204 3.28 18.60 9.09
C LEU A 204 2.55 17.96 10.27
N TRP A 205 1.97 16.78 10.05
CA TRP A 205 1.30 15.96 11.09
C TRP A 205 1.70 14.49 11.00
N ALA A 206 1.54 13.78 12.11
CA ALA A 206 2.00 12.39 12.19
C ALA A 206 1.11 11.40 11.43
N MET A 207 -0.22 11.59 11.54
CA MET A 207 -1.25 10.71 10.97
C MET A 207 -2.41 11.55 10.45
N ASN A 208 -3.08 11.12 9.39
CA ASN A 208 -4.20 11.85 8.78
C ASN A 208 -5.44 11.98 9.71
N GLN A 209 -5.53 11.19 10.76
CA GLN A 209 -6.54 11.34 11.80
C GLN A 209 -6.24 12.47 12.81
N ASP A 210 -5.10 13.15 12.67
CA ASP A 210 -4.76 14.31 13.49
C ASP A 210 -5.38 15.61 12.94
N GLU A 211 -5.36 16.66 13.75
CA GLU A 211 -5.61 18.02 13.25
C GLU A 211 -4.63 18.34 12.12
N GLN A 212 -5.14 18.67 10.95
CA GLN A 212 -4.35 18.89 9.75
C GLN A 212 -4.12 20.38 9.48
N GLY A 213 -2.85 20.77 9.33
CA GLY A 213 -2.47 22.10 8.87
C GLY A 213 -2.67 23.21 9.91
N SER A 214 -2.59 22.90 11.21
CA SER A 214 -2.61 23.94 12.24
C SER A 214 -1.43 24.89 12.13
N PRO A 215 -1.56 26.16 12.58
CA PRO A 215 -0.46 27.13 12.54
C PRO A 215 0.82 26.65 13.22
N LYS A 216 0.70 25.84 14.28
CA LYS A 216 1.84 25.25 15.00
C LYS A 216 2.57 24.22 14.14
N GLN A 217 1.83 23.35 13.46
CA GLN A 217 2.40 22.33 12.56
C GLN A 217 3.10 22.99 11.38
N ILE A 218 2.45 23.96 10.72
CA ILE A 218 3.04 24.69 9.59
C ILE A 218 4.32 25.42 10.01
N ARG A 219 4.31 26.13 11.13
CA ARG A 219 5.50 26.86 11.65
C ARG A 219 6.65 25.90 11.93
N LYS A 220 6.41 24.77 12.61
CA LYS A 220 7.43 23.74 12.86
C LYS A 220 8.14 23.32 11.57
N VAL A 221 7.39 23.05 10.51
CA VAL A 221 7.95 22.61 9.24
C VAL A 221 8.67 23.76 8.52
N ILE A 222 8.15 24.98 8.54
CA ILE A 222 8.84 26.17 8.00
C ILE A 222 10.20 26.34 8.65
N ASP A 223 10.28 26.24 9.99
CA ASP A 223 11.53 26.39 10.74
C ASP A 223 12.52 25.27 10.37
N GLY A 224 12.05 24.02 10.22
CA GLY A 224 12.85 22.89 9.77
C GLY A 224 13.39 23.06 8.35
N VAL A 225 12.52 23.48 7.40
CA VAL A 225 12.90 23.72 6.01
C VAL A 225 13.97 24.80 5.91
N ARG A 226 13.81 25.92 6.64
CA ARG A 226 14.80 27.00 6.70
C ARG A 226 16.11 26.56 7.32
N LYS A 227 16.04 25.85 8.47
CA LYS A 227 17.22 25.37 9.22
C LYS A 227 18.09 24.43 8.40
N HIS A 228 17.46 23.55 7.62
CA HIS A 228 18.16 22.52 6.86
C HIS A 228 18.30 22.86 5.37
N HIS A 229 17.88 24.07 4.94
CA HIS A 229 17.93 24.53 3.55
C HIS A 229 17.31 23.53 2.58
N ILE A 230 16.12 23.00 2.96
CA ILE A 230 15.45 21.96 2.19
C ILE A 230 14.86 22.57 0.91
N PRO A 231 15.18 22.02 -0.28
CA PRO A 231 14.83 22.69 -1.53
C PRO A 231 13.41 22.41 -2.03
N VAL A 232 12.72 21.39 -1.48
CA VAL A 232 11.43 20.91 -2.01
C VAL A 232 10.54 20.33 -0.90
N VAL A 233 9.22 20.56 -1.04
CA VAL A 233 8.15 20.08 -0.16
C VAL A 233 7.08 19.39 -1.00
N PHE A 234 6.48 18.31 -0.49
CA PHE A 234 5.46 17.52 -1.15
C PHE A 234 4.16 17.47 -0.33
N SER A 235 3.07 17.08 -0.97
CA SER A 235 1.81 16.69 -0.29
C SER A 235 1.38 15.27 -0.72
N GLU A 236 0.36 14.72 -0.07
CA GLU A 236 -0.23 13.42 -0.44
C GLU A 236 -1.53 13.59 -1.21
N SER A 237 -1.93 12.51 -1.92
CA SER A 237 -3.12 12.48 -2.77
C SER A 237 -4.45 12.46 -2.00
N THR A 238 -4.45 12.04 -0.74
CA THR A 238 -5.66 11.86 0.10
C THR A 238 -5.97 13.07 0.98
N VAL A 239 -5.08 14.08 1.00
CA VAL A 239 -5.24 15.30 1.83
C VAL A 239 -5.07 16.58 1.02
N SER A 240 -5.42 17.72 1.63
CA SER A 240 -5.26 19.03 1.00
C SER A 240 -3.79 19.40 0.82
N ASP A 241 -3.42 19.86 -0.36
CA ASP A 241 -2.08 20.35 -0.66
C ASP A 241 -1.79 21.78 -0.15
N LYS A 242 -2.81 22.50 0.35
CA LYS A 242 -2.69 23.89 0.80
C LYS A 242 -1.62 24.09 1.88
N PRO A 243 -1.55 23.28 2.97
CA PRO A 243 -0.52 23.46 3.99
C PRO A 243 0.89 23.27 3.47
N ALA A 244 1.14 22.26 2.63
CA ALA A 244 2.44 22.03 2.00
C ALA A 244 2.84 23.17 1.04
N LYS A 245 1.90 23.67 0.23
CA LYS A 245 2.10 24.83 -0.63
C LYS A 245 2.37 26.12 0.17
N GLN A 246 1.75 26.29 1.34
CA GLN A 246 2.04 27.40 2.23
C GLN A 246 3.48 27.32 2.76
N VAL A 247 3.93 26.17 3.22
CA VAL A 247 5.33 25.95 3.64
C VAL A 247 6.28 26.30 2.49
N ALA A 248 6.05 25.79 1.29
CA ALA A 248 6.86 26.07 0.13
C ALA A 248 6.94 27.59 -0.15
N LYS A 249 5.80 28.28 -0.17
CA LYS A 249 5.72 29.74 -0.39
C LYS A 249 6.48 30.54 0.66
N GLU A 250 6.34 30.21 1.94
CA GLU A 250 6.94 30.97 3.03
C GLU A 250 8.44 30.71 3.23
N THR A 251 8.94 29.58 2.71
CA THR A 251 10.37 29.21 2.82
C THR A 251 11.16 29.48 1.55
N GLY A 252 10.49 29.67 0.42
CA GLY A 252 11.13 29.71 -0.90
C GLY A 252 11.50 28.33 -1.46
N ALA A 253 11.16 27.25 -0.77
CA ALA A 253 11.28 25.88 -1.29
C ALA A 253 10.28 25.67 -2.44
N ARG A 254 10.61 24.74 -3.36
CA ARG A 254 9.67 24.36 -4.42
C ARG A 254 8.57 23.47 -3.85
N TYR A 255 7.38 23.53 -4.43
CA TYR A 255 6.38 22.50 -4.28
C TYR A 255 6.61 21.42 -5.33
N GLY A 256 7.04 20.23 -4.90
CA GLY A 256 7.48 19.15 -5.79
C GLY A 256 6.32 18.27 -6.31
N GLY A 257 5.09 18.50 -5.84
CA GLY A 257 3.91 17.78 -6.31
C GLY A 257 3.28 16.86 -5.29
N VAL A 258 2.43 15.98 -5.79
CA VAL A 258 1.61 15.04 -5.00
C VAL A 258 2.28 13.68 -4.99
N LEU A 259 2.46 13.11 -3.80
CA LEU A 259 2.88 11.73 -3.57
C LEU A 259 1.65 10.84 -3.31
N TYR A 260 1.80 9.55 -3.56
CA TYR A 260 0.74 8.58 -3.33
C TYR A 260 1.18 7.61 -2.24
N VAL A 261 0.30 7.33 -1.27
CA VAL A 261 0.59 6.43 -0.14
C VAL A 261 -0.63 5.59 0.23
N ASP A 262 -1.73 6.21 0.67
CA ASP A 262 -2.86 5.54 1.33
C ASP A 262 -3.83 4.87 0.37
N SER A 263 -3.86 5.32 -0.87
CA SER A 263 -4.84 4.84 -1.84
C SER A 263 -4.30 4.79 -3.25
N LEU A 264 -4.73 3.78 -3.99
CA LEU A 264 -4.57 3.75 -5.43
C LEU A 264 -5.58 4.69 -6.11
N SER A 265 -5.31 5.06 -7.35
CA SER A 265 -6.26 5.76 -8.20
C SER A 265 -7.23 4.78 -8.88
N THR A 266 -8.22 5.32 -9.55
CA THR A 266 -8.99 4.57 -10.56
C THR A 266 -8.09 4.12 -11.71
N GLN A 267 -8.56 3.21 -12.56
CA GLN A 267 -7.77 2.61 -13.64
C GLN A 267 -7.25 3.63 -14.68
N ASP A 268 -7.93 4.74 -14.84
CA ASP A 268 -7.57 5.86 -15.71
C ASP A 268 -6.70 6.93 -15.00
N GLY A 269 -6.40 6.73 -13.71
CA GLY A 269 -5.59 7.64 -12.92
C GLY A 269 -4.08 7.35 -13.00
N LYS A 270 -3.29 8.07 -12.20
CA LYS A 270 -1.83 8.00 -12.25
C LYS A 270 -1.23 6.74 -11.60
N VAL A 271 -1.92 6.19 -10.60
CA VAL A 271 -1.42 5.06 -9.79
C VAL A 271 -2.48 3.97 -9.64
N PRO A 272 -2.89 3.32 -10.75
CA PRO A 272 -3.90 2.29 -10.71
C PRO A 272 -3.42 0.99 -10.04
N THR A 273 -2.11 0.80 -9.86
CA THR A 273 -1.50 -0.36 -9.21
C THR A 273 -0.51 0.03 -8.12
N TYR A 274 -0.21 -0.90 -7.23
CA TYR A 274 0.79 -0.69 -6.19
C TYR A 274 2.20 -0.47 -6.77
N ILE A 275 2.54 -1.13 -7.85
CA ILE A 275 3.79 -0.89 -8.60
C ILE A 275 3.85 0.56 -9.11
N ASP A 276 2.75 1.06 -9.67
CA ASP A 276 2.67 2.46 -10.11
C ASP A 276 2.77 3.43 -8.94
N LEU A 277 2.14 3.12 -7.80
CA LEU A 277 2.24 3.94 -6.58
C LEU A 277 3.70 4.12 -6.16
N LEU A 278 4.46 3.04 -6.02
CA LEU A 278 5.89 3.10 -5.65
C LEU A 278 6.70 3.88 -6.71
N LYS A 279 6.51 3.55 -7.98
CA LYS A 279 7.25 4.15 -9.10
C LYS A 279 6.95 5.65 -9.23
N VAL A 280 5.68 6.04 -9.24
CA VAL A 280 5.27 7.44 -9.40
C VAL A 280 5.72 8.26 -8.21
N THR A 281 5.52 7.76 -6.98
CA THR A 281 5.93 8.47 -5.75
C THR A 281 7.44 8.75 -5.74
N VAL A 282 8.28 7.73 -5.95
CA VAL A 282 9.74 7.93 -5.97
C VAL A 282 10.19 8.79 -7.14
N THR A 283 9.53 8.66 -8.30
CA THR A 283 9.80 9.50 -9.47
C THR A 283 9.47 10.97 -9.17
N THR A 284 8.33 11.25 -8.57
CA THR A 284 7.92 12.61 -8.17
C THR A 284 8.89 13.22 -7.17
N ILE A 285 9.36 12.43 -6.20
CA ILE A 285 10.39 12.88 -5.25
C ILE A 285 11.67 13.28 -6.00
N ALA A 286 12.17 12.42 -6.88
CA ALA A 286 13.38 12.70 -7.65
C ALA A 286 13.24 13.93 -8.56
N ASP A 287 12.11 14.05 -9.28
CA ASP A 287 11.80 15.22 -10.13
C ASP A 287 11.76 16.52 -9.33
N GLY A 288 11.16 16.48 -8.13
CA GLY A 288 11.13 17.62 -7.22
C GLY A 288 12.53 18.11 -6.83
N PHE A 289 13.46 17.19 -6.56
CA PHE A 289 14.86 17.55 -6.27
C PHE A 289 15.62 18.02 -7.52
N GLU A 290 15.34 17.46 -8.68
CA GLU A 290 15.93 17.88 -9.96
C GLU A 290 15.37 19.22 -10.48
N GLY A 291 14.27 19.72 -9.92
CA GLY A 291 13.62 20.98 -10.36
C GLY A 291 12.80 20.86 -11.64
N LYS A 292 12.26 19.67 -11.90
CA LYS A 292 11.39 19.34 -13.04
C LYS A 292 9.92 19.50 -12.70
#